data_b613a28a3029ba819ee77bc514dc3556
#
_entry.id   b613a28a3029ba819ee77bc514dc3556
#
_cell.length_a   1.000
_cell.length_b   1.000
_cell.length_c   1.000
_cell.angle_alpha   90.00
_cell.angle_beta   90.00
_cell.angle_gamma   90.00
#
_symmetry.space_group_name_H-M   'P 1'
#
loop_
_entity.id
_entity.type
_entity.pdbx_description
1 polymer ?
#
loop_
_entity_poly.entity_id
_entity_poly.type
_entity_poly.pdbx_seq_one_letter_code
_entity_poly.pdbx_strand_id
1 'polypeptide(L)'
;MPRLFRVSTLRGLWHGLRTEGPRSLLRLARNELAEPRLALTRKVRGAVTAVGDRFRRVTTASEAWSDDCLQLVWDLSVAPVSYDLVAALAAAEIERRKRGLGGIVVIVVPGPHHGVKRETPAHEMADDPEARLHRLRQELLPLLALMPSVRGHAVCADRQQAWSLIAGDDRRVYPDGYRIFLPLRPDSGAARDEARRAGTVWPLLSATDPGRRAAEEYLTRVAGGRRAIVITLRASALSPRRNSRIDDWVAFADGLDRTRYAPIFVHDGPTGAPLPEALAGREVCVAASLDVAFRMGLYERAWLTMGVLSEPLMLAWYDERVRYQVFVPIDEADDVTARALEDQGHRIGGDIEFARPWQQLVWKTDTLTAIRLAFAVMEARLTAIEAVERTAPAASARD
;
A
#
# COMPACT_ATOMS: atom_id res chain seq x y z
N MET A 1 -20.47 -20.52 -8.54
CA MET A 1 -21.65 -20.41 -7.62
C MET A 1 -21.62 -19.05 -6.99
N PRO A 2 -22.71 -18.25 -6.99
CA PRO A 2 -22.71 -16.92 -6.39
C PRO A 2 -22.54 -17.07 -4.87
N ARG A 3 -21.55 -16.37 -4.29
CA ARG A 3 -21.33 -16.30 -2.84
C ARG A 3 -22.53 -15.57 -2.21
N LEU A 4 -23.52 -16.34 -1.77
CA LEU A 4 -24.59 -15.89 -0.91
C LEU A 4 -23.98 -15.62 0.48
N PHE A 5 -24.20 -14.42 1.00
CA PHE A 5 -23.97 -13.92 2.36
C PHE A 5 -23.04 -14.79 3.23
N ARG A 6 -21.82 -14.34 3.46
CA ARG A 6 -21.02 -14.89 4.55
C ARG A 6 -21.71 -14.58 5.89
N VAL A 7 -21.87 -15.57 6.75
CA VAL A 7 -22.44 -15.46 8.12
C VAL A 7 -21.72 -14.37 8.95
N SER A 8 -20.44 -14.09 8.64
CA SER A 8 -19.66 -12.99 9.21
C SER A 8 -20.24 -11.60 8.91
N THR A 9 -20.85 -11.40 7.74
CA THR A 9 -21.46 -10.11 7.34
C THR A 9 -22.73 -9.82 8.15
N LEU A 10 -23.54 -10.84 8.42
CA LEU A 10 -24.75 -10.71 9.24
C LEU A 10 -24.42 -10.48 10.73
N ARG A 11 -23.37 -11.14 11.24
CA ARG A 11 -22.90 -10.89 12.61
C ARG A 11 -22.32 -9.47 12.77
N GLY A 12 -21.58 -8.97 11.78
CA GLY A 12 -21.07 -7.60 11.76
C GLY A 12 -22.20 -6.57 11.69
N LEU A 13 -23.25 -6.83 10.89
CA LEU A 13 -24.47 -6.02 10.82
C LEU A 13 -25.21 -5.95 12.17
N TRP A 14 -25.37 -7.10 12.83
CA TRP A 14 -26.04 -7.19 14.13
C TRP A 14 -25.24 -6.50 15.24
N HIS A 15 -23.93 -6.66 15.24
CA HIS A 15 -23.04 -6.02 16.21
C HIS A 15 -23.06 -4.49 16.02
N GLY A 16 -22.91 -4.01 14.79
CA GLY A 16 -22.98 -2.57 14.48
C GLY A 16 -24.33 -1.94 14.83
N LEU A 17 -25.45 -2.64 14.59
CA LEU A 17 -26.79 -2.18 14.98
C LEU A 17 -26.95 -2.04 16.51
N ARG A 18 -26.37 -2.97 17.26
CA ARG A 18 -26.42 -2.95 18.73
C ARG A 18 -25.53 -1.87 19.36
N THR A 19 -24.37 -1.60 18.77
CA THR A 19 -23.37 -0.68 19.35
C THR A 19 -23.49 0.75 18.82
N GLU A 20 -23.86 0.96 17.55
CA GLU A 20 -23.84 2.25 16.88
C GLU A 20 -25.21 2.71 16.35
N GLY A 21 -26.25 1.89 16.51
CA GLY A 21 -27.62 2.20 16.08
C GLY A 21 -27.78 2.38 14.55
N PRO A 22 -28.86 3.07 14.07
CA PRO A 22 -29.16 3.16 12.63
C PRO A 22 -28.09 3.85 11.78
N ARG A 23 -27.17 4.62 12.38
CA ARG A 23 -26.05 5.25 11.66
C ARG A 23 -25.08 4.23 11.07
N SER A 24 -24.94 3.06 11.71
CA SER A 24 -24.12 1.97 11.19
C SER A 24 -24.65 1.39 9.89
N LEU A 25 -25.97 1.29 9.75
CA LEU A 25 -26.62 0.82 8.50
C LEU A 25 -26.39 1.78 7.34
N LEU A 26 -26.50 3.09 7.59
CA LEU A 26 -26.20 4.10 6.56
C LEU A 26 -24.73 4.05 6.13
N ARG A 27 -23.82 3.84 7.09
CA ARG A 27 -22.39 3.68 6.79
C ARG A 27 -22.13 2.42 5.95
N LEU A 28 -22.73 1.29 6.33
CA LEU A 28 -22.61 0.03 5.58
C LEU A 28 -23.20 0.14 4.17
N ALA A 29 -24.38 0.74 4.03
CA ALA A 29 -24.99 0.98 2.71
C ALA A 29 -24.11 1.89 1.84
N ARG A 30 -23.53 2.94 2.42
CA ARG A 30 -22.59 3.83 1.72
C ARG A 30 -21.32 3.11 1.30
N ASN A 31 -20.75 2.28 2.17
CA ASN A 31 -19.56 1.50 1.86
C ASN A 31 -19.85 0.48 0.76
N GLU A 32 -21.01 -0.20 0.82
CA GLU A 32 -21.43 -1.15 -0.21
C GLU A 32 -21.71 -0.46 -1.56
N LEU A 33 -22.20 0.78 -1.56
CA LEU A 33 -22.33 1.57 -2.78
C LEU A 33 -20.97 1.99 -3.36
N ALA A 34 -20.00 2.27 -2.50
CA ALA A 34 -18.64 2.66 -2.91
C ALA A 34 -17.79 1.47 -3.38
N GLU A 35 -18.03 0.29 -2.79
CA GLU A 35 -17.31 -0.95 -3.07
C GLU A 35 -18.33 -2.10 -3.17
N PRO A 36 -19.00 -2.27 -4.33
CA PRO A 36 -20.15 -3.14 -4.47
C PRO A 36 -19.76 -4.62 -4.46
N ARG A 37 -19.88 -5.26 -3.31
CA ARG A 37 -19.62 -6.68 -3.10
C ARG A 37 -20.83 -7.55 -3.44
N LEU A 38 -22.05 -7.02 -3.26
CA LEU A 38 -23.29 -7.72 -3.54
C LEU A 38 -23.72 -7.60 -5.01
N ALA A 39 -24.22 -8.70 -5.59
CA ALA A 39 -24.72 -8.71 -6.96
C ALA A 39 -25.89 -7.74 -7.18
N LEU A 40 -26.74 -7.57 -6.15
CA LEU A 40 -27.84 -6.62 -6.19
C LEU A 40 -27.34 -5.18 -6.30
N THR A 41 -26.36 -4.81 -5.49
CA THR A 41 -25.77 -3.46 -5.51
C THR A 41 -25.14 -3.16 -6.86
N ARG A 42 -24.45 -4.14 -7.46
CA ARG A 42 -23.90 -4.00 -8.82
C ARG A 42 -24.99 -3.76 -9.87
N LYS A 43 -26.12 -4.49 -9.80
CA LYS A 43 -27.26 -4.29 -10.70
C LYS A 43 -27.89 -2.91 -10.53
N VAL A 44 -28.15 -2.49 -9.28
CA VAL A 44 -28.70 -1.16 -8.97
C VAL A 44 -27.78 -0.06 -9.50
N ARG A 45 -26.46 -0.17 -9.26
CA ARG A 45 -25.50 0.78 -9.82
C ARG A 45 -25.57 0.83 -11.33
N GLY A 46 -25.58 -0.34 -12.00
CA GLY A 46 -25.70 -0.42 -13.46
C GLY A 46 -26.94 0.31 -14.00
N ALA A 47 -28.07 0.16 -13.33
CA ALA A 47 -29.29 0.87 -13.72
C ALA A 47 -29.18 2.39 -13.52
N VAL A 48 -28.62 2.83 -12.38
CA VAL A 48 -28.40 4.26 -12.06
C VAL A 48 -27.41 4.90 -13.03
N THR A 49 -26.31 4.22 -13.34
CA THR A 49 -25.32 4.72 -14.30
C THR A 49 -25.92 4.81 -15.71
N ALA A 50 -26.67 3.82 -16.15
CA ALA A 50 -27.32 3.83 -17.47
C ALA A 50 -28.33 5.00 -17.64
N VAL A 51 -29.03 5.36 -16.55
CA VAL A 51 -29.90 6.55 -16.54
C VAL A 51 -29.06 7.83 -16.56
N GLY A 52 -28.03 7.91 -15.70
CA GLY A 52 -27.18 9.10 -15.62
C GLY A 52 -26.42 9.37 -16.91
N ASP A 53 -25.98 8.33 -17.63
CA ASP A 53 -25.25 8.46 -18.89
C ASP A 53 -26.14 9.07 -20.03
N ARG A 54 -27.45 8.95 -19.95
CA ARG A 54 -28.35 9.62 -20.89
C ARG A 54 -28.32 11.15 -20.77
N PHE A 55 -27.97 11.66 -19.60
CA PHE A 55 -27.80 13.09 -19.33
C PHE A 55 -26.36 13.57 -19.47
N ARG A 56 -25.43 12.66 -19.72
CA ARG A 56 -24.02 12.98 -19.93
C ARG A 56 -23.90 13.67 -21.29
N ARG A 57 -23.73 14.97 -21.27
CA ARG A 57 -23.26 15.69 -22.47
C ARG A 57 -21.84 15.18 -22.73
N VAL A 58 -21.57 14.83 -23.99
CA VAL A 58 -20.22 14.49 -24.44
C VAL A 58 -19.36 15.74 -24.20
N THR A 59 -18.74 15.82 -23.04
CA THR A 59 -17.68 16.78 -22.82
C THR A 59 -16.51 16.26 -23.63
N THR A 60 -16.07 17.05 -24.59
CA THR A 60 -14.78 16.84 -25.27
C THR A 60 -13.74 16.59 -24.16
N ALA A 61 -13.12 15.43 -24.20
CA ALA A 61 -12.06 15.10 -23.27
C ALA A 61 -11.04 16.24 -23.28
N SER A 62 -10.65 16.69 -22.10
CA SER A 62 -9.59 17.68 -21.98
C SER A 62 -8.37 17.16 -22.74
N GLU A 63 -7.81 17.93 -23.65
CA GLU A 63 -6.55 17.65 -24.35
C GLU A 63 -5.34 17.53 -23.39
N ALA A 64 -5.58 17.71 -22.08
CA ALA A 64 -4.55 17.69 -21.04
C ALA A 64 -3.80 16.36 -20.94
N TRP A 65 -4.41 15.25 -21.37
CA TRP A 65 -3.82 13.93 -21.26
C TRP A 65 -3.93 13.15 -22.57
N SER A 66 -2.86 12.42 -22.92
CA SER A 66 -2.85 11.54 -24.09
C SER A 66 -4.02 10.55 -24.05
N ASP A 67 -4.65 10.33 -25.22
CA ASP A 67 -5.72 9.33 -25.40
C ASP A 67 -5.28 7.91 -25.12
N ASP A 68 -3.99 7.67 -24.99
CA ASP A 68 -3.32 6.42 -24.67
C ASP A 68 -3.17 6.16 -23.16
N CYS A 69 -3.78 6.97 -22.29
CA CYS A 69 -3.65 6.82 -20.85
C CYS A 69 -4.94 6.31 -20.19
N LEU A 70 -4.77 5.33 -19.27
CA LEU A 70 -5.79 4.96 -18.31
C LEU A 70 -5.88 6.02 -17.20
N GLN A 71 -7.05 6.52 -16.93
CA GLN A 71 -7.32 7.45 -15.85
C GLN A 71 -7.73 6.68 -14.58
N LEU A 72 -6.80 6.52 -13.64
CA LEU A 72 -7.13 6.04 -12.30
C LEU A 72 -7.77 7.17 -11.51
N VAL A 73 -9.05 7.03 -11.18
CA VAL A 73 -9.77 8.02 -10.37
C VAL A 73 -9.69 7.62 -8.90
N TRP A 74 -9.01 8.46 -8.10
CA TRP A 74 -8.91 8.34 -6.65
C TRP A 74 -9.84 9.35 -5.99
N ASP A 75 -11.09 8.93 -5.74
CA ASP A 75 -12.14 9.81 -5.23
C ASP A 75 -12.16 9.80 -3.69
N LEU A 76 -11.73 10.90 -3.08
CA LEU A 76 -11.62 11.07 -1.64
C LEU A 76 -12.97 11.10 -0.91
N SER A 77 -14.10 11.01 -1.62
CA SER A 77 -15.40 10.76 -0.98
C SER A 77 -15.60 9.30 -0.57
N VAL A 78 -14.88 8.37 -1.21
CA VAL A 78 -14.99 6.92 -0.98
C VAL A 78 -13.64 6.25 -0.72
N ALA A 79 -12.55 6.80 -1.24
CA ALA A 79 -11.20 6.31 -1.03
C ALA A 79 -10.51 7.00 0.16
N PRO A 80 -9.71 6.28 0.97
CA PRO A 80 -8.98 6.87 2.09
C PRO A 80 -7.74 7.62 1.65
N VAL A 81 -7.21 8.48 2.54
CA VAL A 81 -5.86 9.04 2.42
C VAL A 81 -4.88 8.07 3.07
N SER A 82 -4.58 6.97 2.39
CA SER A 82 -3.73 5.88 2.88
C SER A 82 -2.94 5.21 1.76
N TYR A 83 -2.02 4.33 2.12
CA TYR A 83 -1.25 3.51 1.19
C TYR A 83 -2.11 2.50 0.39
N ASP A 84 -3.42 2.44 0.60
CA ASP A 84 -4.35 1.73 -0.31
C ASP A 84 -4.24 2.21 -1.76
N LEU A 85 -3.75 3.45 -1.96
CA LEU A 85 -3.42 3.98 -3.28
C LEU A 85 -2.41 3.09 -4.03
N VAL A 86 -1.47 2.46 -3.33
CA VAL A 86 -0.48 1.54 -3.94
C VAL A 86 -1.18 0.32 -4.53
N ALA A 87 -2.11 -0.27 -3.78
CA ALA A 87 -2.90 -1.40 -4.28
C ALA A 87 -3.79 -1.00 -5.46
N ALA A 88 -4.34 0.21 -5.43
CA ALA A 88 -5.13 0.76 -6.53
C ALA A 88 -4.27 1.02 -7.79
N LEU A 89 -3.03 1.50 -7.62
CA LEU A 89 -2.08 1.66 -8.72
C LEU A 89 -1.73 0.31 -9.36
N ALA A 90 -1.50 -0.71 -8.56
CA ALA A 90 -1.25 -2.06 -9.06
C ALA A 90 -2.46 -2.61 -9.84
N ALA A 91 -3.67 -2.40 -9.33
CA ALA A 91 -4.90 -2.78 -10.02
C ALA A 91 -5.09 -2.01 -11.34
N ALA A 92 -4.81 -0.70 -11.33
CA ALA A 92 -4.88 0.13 -12.52
C ALA A 92 -3.85 -0.30 -13.59
N GLU A 93 -2.66 -0.74 -13.16
CA GLU A 93 -1.63 -1.24 -14.09
C GLU A 93 -2.09 -2.53 -14.79
N ILE A 94 -2.76 -3.45 -14.08
CA ILE A 94 -3.38 -4.63 -14.69
C ILE A 94 -4.40 -4.23 -15.74
N GLU A 95 -5.31 -3.32 -15.40
CA GLU A 95 -6.32 -2.83 -16.32
C GLU A 95 -5.72 -2.08 -17.51
N ARG A 96 -4.69 -1.27 -17.30
CA ARG A 96 -3.95 -0.60 -18.36
C ARG A 96 -3.40 -1.60 -19.38
N ARG A 97 -2.72 -2.65 -18.89
CA ARG A 97 -2.17 -3.73 -19.76
C ARG A 97 -3.26 -4.46 -20.51
N LYS A 98 -4.34 -4.81 -19.84
CA LYS A 98 -5.50 -5.50 -20.43
C LYS A 98 -6.16 -4.67 -21.54
N ARG A 99 -6.20 -3.34 -21.39
CA ARG A 99 -6.79 -2.41 -22.38
C ARG A 99 -5.81 -1.96 -23.46
N GLY A 100 -4.54 -2.35 -23.35
CA GLY A 100 -3.49 -1.98 -24.32
C GLY A 100 -3.12 -0.51 -24.29
N LEU A 101 -3.29 0.17 -23.14
CA LEU A 101 -2.99 1.60 -23.00
C LEU A 101 -1.52 1.82 -22.61
N GLY A 102 -0.91 2.93 -23.03
CA GLY A 102 0.51 3.22 -22.86
C GLY A 102 0.91 3.77 -21.49
N GLY A 103 -0.02 4.36 -20.74
CA GLY A 103 0.28 4.95 -19.44
C GLY A 103 -0.89 5.03 -18.48
N ILE A 104 -0.61 5.50 -17.25
CA ILE A 104 -1.61 5.80 -16.22
C ILE A 104 -1.52 7.28 -15.88
N VAL A 105 -2.67 7.91 -15.72
CA VAL A 105 -2.81 9.24 -15.11
C VAL A 105 -3.71 9.11 -13.89
N VAL A 106 -3.29 9.68 -12.75
CA VAL A 106 -4.06 9.63 -11.52
C VAL A 106 -4.84 10.92 -11.33
N ILE A 107 -6.16 10.83 -11.21
CA ILE A 107 -7.03 11.97 -10.95
C ILE A 107 -7.55 11.87 -9.51
N VAL A 108 -7.06 12.75 -8.65
CA VAL A 108 -7.51 12.85 -7.26
C VAL A 108 -8.72 13.78 -7.20
N VAL A 109 -9.87 13.22 -6.85
CA VAL A 109 -11.15 13.93 -6.80
C VAL A 109 -11.46 14.30 -5.36
N PRO A 110 -11.73 15.58 -5.03
CA PRO A 110 -12.02 15.98 -3.66
C PRO A 110 -13.34 15.37 -3.15
N GLY A 111 -13.31 14.95 -1.90
CA GLY A 111 -14.46 14.49 -1.15
C GLY A 111 -15.16 15.60 -0.35
N PRO A 112 -16.13 15.28 0.48
CA PRO A 112 -16.72 16.19 1.44
C PRO A 112 -15.73 16.53 2.57
N HIS A 113 -16.09 17.49 3.42
CA HIS A 113 -15.31 17.84 4.62
C HIS A 113 -13.86 18.22 4.31
N HIS A 114 -13.67 19.39 3.70
CA HIS A 114 -12.36 19.92 3.30
C HIS A 114 -11.61 19.03 2.27
N GLY A 115 -12.37 18.27 1.49
CA GLY A 115 -11.84 17.46 0.40
C GLY A 115 -11.37 16.06 0.79
N VAL A 116 -11.49 15.65 2.04
CA VAL A 116 -10.98 14.36 2.55
C VAL A 116 -12.08 13.54 3.20
N LYS A 117 -12.09 12.22 2.98
CA LYS A 117 -13.03 11.30 3.63
C LYS A 117 -12.70 11.19 5.12
N ARG A 118 -13.73 11.23 5.95
CA ARG A 118 -13.64 10.79 7.35
C ARG A 118 -13.76 9.28 7.42
N GLU A 119 -12.76 8.61 7.99
CA GLU A 119 -12.71 7.16 8.00
C GLU A 119 -13.43 6.57 9.22
N THR A 120 -13.04 7.00 10.40
CA THR A 120 -13.63 6.54 11.68
C THR A 120 -13.60 7.66 12.71
N PRO A 121 -14.43 7.60 13.77
CA PRO A 121 -14.35 8.57 14.86
C PRO A 121 -12.97 8.67 15.51
N ALA A 122 -12.23 7.55 15.60
CA ALA A 122 -10.86 7.56 16.13
C ALA A 122 -9.91 8.34 15.23
N HIS A 123 -10.04 8.20 13.91
CA HIS A 123 -9.27 8.98 12.94
C HIS A 123 -9.68 10.46 12.93
N GLU A 124 -10.95 10.76 13.20
CA GLU A 124 -11.43 12.15 13.34
C GLU A 124 -10.78 12.86 14.53
N MET A 125 -10.46 12.14 15.62
CA MET A 125 -9.82 12.69 16.81
C MET A 125 -8.30 12.86 16.67
N ALA A 126 -7.67 12.03 15.83
CA ALA A 126 -6.22 11.96 15.72
C ALA A 126 -5.64 12.78 14.55
N ASP A 127 -6.47 13.15 13.57
CA ASP A 127 -5.98 13.67 12.30
C ASP A 127 -6.97 14.71 11.74
N ASP A 128 -6.57 15.98 11.74
CA ASP A 128 -7.38 17.04 11.18
C ASP A 128 -7.34 17.04 9.63
N PRO A 129 -8.25 17.79 8.96
CA PRO A 129 -8.28 17.85 7.50
C PRO A 129 -6.98 18.40 6.87
N GLU A 130 -6.27 19.31 7.52
CA GLU A 130 -5.01 19.86 7.02
C GLU A 130 -3.90 18.83 7.09
N ALA A 131 -3.80 18.09 8.20
CA ALA A 131 -2.86 16.97 8.34
C ALA A 131 -3.10 15.90 7.24
N ARG A 132 -4.36 15.59 6.91
CA ARG A 132 -4.69 14.65 5.83
C ARG A 132 -4.31 15.18 4.45
N LEU A 133 -4.54 16.45 4.17
CA LEU A 133 -4.11 17.07 2.92
C LEU A 133 -2.58 17.13 2.82
N HIS A 134 -1.91 17.41 3.93
CA HIS A 134 -0.46 17.34 4.02
C HIS A 134 0.03 15.92 3.69
N ARG A 135 -0.54 14.92 4.35
CA ARG A 135 -0.24 13.50 4.11
C ARG A 135 -0.45 13.11 2.64
N LEU A 136 -1.59 13.52 2.06
CA LEU A 136 -1.85 13.27 0.63
C LEU A 136 -0.72 13.82 -0.23
N ARG A 137 -0.30 15.07 -0.01
CA ARG A 137 0.69 15.75 -0.85
C ARG A 137 2.11 15.29 -0.62
N GLN A 138 2.49 15.04 0.64
CA GLN A 138 3.87 14.77 1.01
C GLN A 138 4.22 13.27 1.07
N GLU A 139 3.22 12.42 1.34
CA GLU A 139 3.47 10.99 1.48
C GLU A 139 2.87 10.18 0.32
N LEU A 140 1.61 10.47 -0.09
CA LEU A 140 0.93 9.59 -1.04
C LEU A 140 1.16 9.97 -2.50
N LEU A 141 1.17 11.25 -2.87
CA LEU A 141 1.46 11.64 -4.26
C LEU A 141 2.87 11.24 -4.71
N PRO A 142 3.92 11.30 -3.85
CA PRO A 142 5.23 10.78 -4.23
C PRO A 142 5.26 9.28 -4.55
N LEU A 143 4.33 8.47 -4.01
CA LEU A 143 4.21 7.05 -4.35
C LEU A 143 3.96 6.81 -5.85
N LEU A 144 3.35 7.77 -6.52
CA LEU A 144 3.03 7.68 -7.96
C LEU A 144 4.30 7.52 -8.81
N ALA A 145 5.40 8.11 -8.38
CA ALA A 145 6.69 8.00 -9.07
C ALA A 145 7.30 6.58 -8.99
N LEU A 146 6.82 5.74 -8.07
CA LEU A 146 7.28 4.35 -7.93
C LEU A 146 6.62 3.40 -8.95
N MET A 147 5.55 3.82 -9.63
CA MET A 147 4.91 3.04 -10.69
C MET A 147 5.38 3.57 -12.06
N PRO A 148 6.22 2.82 -12.80
CA PRO A 148 6.84 3.31 -14.03
C PRO A 148 5.87 3.71 -15.14
N SER A 149 4.65 3.15 -15.14
CA SER A 149 3.62 3.47 -16.13
C SER A 149 2.85 4.76 -15.81
N VAL A 150 3.02 5.35 -14.63
CA VAL A 150 2.38 6.63 -14.29
C VAL A 150 3.06 7.76 -15.05
N ARG A 151 2.27 8.49 -15.84
CA ARG A 151 2.72 9.62 -16.68
C ARG A 151 2.45 10.97 -16.03
N GLY A 152 1.53 11.02 -15.05
CA GLY A 152 1.20 12.24 -14.35
C GLY A 152 0.00 12.10 -13.42
N HIS A 153 -0.35 13.19 -12.76
CA HIS A 153 -1.51 13.25 -11.90
C HIS A 153 -2.12 14.64 -11.87
N ALA A 154 -3.39 14.72 -11.49
CA ALA A 154 -4.08 15.95 -11.17
C ALA A 154 -4.74 15.86 -9.80
N VAL A 155 -4.55 16.86 -8.95
CA VAL A 155 -5.30 17.05 -7.72
C VAL A 155 -6.33 18.12 -7.98
N CYS A 156 -7.60 17.73 -8.12
CA CYS A 156 -8.66 18.65 -8.47
C CYS A 156 -9.05 19.54 -7.28
N ALA A 157 -9.26 20.82 -7.55
CA ALA A 157 -9.74 21.78 -6.56
C ALA A 157 -11.19 21.48 -6.12
N ASP A 158 -12.01 21.05 -7.08
CA ASP A 158 -13.40 20.69 -6.87
C ASP A 158 -13.83 19.54 -7.79
N ARG A 159 -15.05 19.08 -7.60
CA ARG A 159 -15.63 18.00 -8.40
C ARG A 159 -16.01 18.42 -9.82
N GLN A 160 -16.19 19.72 -10.09
CA GLN A 160 -16.47 20.22 -11.43
C GLN A 160 -15.20 20.17 -12.29
N GLN A 161 -14.05 20.55 -11.71
CA GLN A 161 -12.76 20.38 -12.37
C GLN A 161 -12.49 18.90 -12.66
N ALA A 162 -12.73 18.01 -11.69
CA ALA A 162 -12.61 16.57 -11.91
C ALA A 162 -13.52 16.08 -13.06
N TRP A 163 -14.75 16.57 -13.11
CA TRP A 163 -15.67 16.25 -14.20
C TRP A 163 -15.12 16.62 -15.58
N SER A 164 -14.46 17.77 -15.68
CA SER A 164 -13.88 18.24 -16.95
C SER A 164 -12.63 17.45 -17.37
N LEU A 165 -11.92 16.84 -16.41
CA LEU A 165 -10.70 16.07 -16.67
C LEU A 165 -10.98 14.59 -16.96
N ILE A 166 -12.05 14.02 -16.38
CA ILE A 166 -12.35 12.60 -16.54
C ILE A 166 -12.88 12.34 -17.96
N ALA A 167 -12.23 11.42 -18.67
CA ALA A 167 -12.56 11.06 -20.04
C ALA A 167 -14.04 10.65 -20.19
N GLY A 168 -14.61 11.02 -21.33
CA GLY A 168 -15.93 10.56 -21.74
C GLY A 168 -15.97 9.08 -22.13
N ASP A 169 -14.83 8.50 -22.51
CA ASP A 169 -14.69 7.10 -22.89
C ASP A 169 -14.41 6.24 -21.65
N ASP A 170 -15.37 5.37 -21.31
CA ASP A 170 -15.27 4.44 -20.18
C ASP A 170 -14.10 3.47 -20.30
N ARG A 171 -13.60 3.21 -21.50
CA ARG A 171 -12.40 2.38 -21.72
C ARG A 171 -11.13 2.98 -21.14
N ARG A 172 -11.15 4.27 -20.87
CA ARG A 172 -10.01 5.03 -20.32
C ARG A 172 -10.15 5.36 -18.84
N VAL A 173 -11.29 5.02 -18.22
CA VAL A 173 -11.55 5.30 -16.80
C VAL A 173 -11.50 4.04 -15.95
N TYR A 174 -10.81 4.11 -14.83
CA TYR A 174 -10.77 3.06 -13.81
C TYR A 174 -10.99 3.70 -12.42
N PRO A 175 -11.81 3.11 -11.54
CA PRO A 175 -12.48 1.81 -11.66
C PRO A 175 -13.65 1.82 -12.67
N ASP A 176 -13.91 0.64 -13.23
CA ASP A 176 -15.01 0.46 -14.20
C ASP A 176 -16.34 0.92 -13.64
N GLY A 177 -17.08 1.67 -14.45
CA GLY A 177 -18.37 2.21 -14.03
C GLY A 177 -18.28 3.32 -12.98
N TYR A 178 -17.10 3.93 -12.81
CA TYR A 178 -16.98 5.15 -12.01
C TYR A 178 -17.82 6.28 -12.63
N ARG A 179 -18.53 6.98 -11.76
CA ARG A 179 -19.23 8.24 -12.11
C ARG A 179 -19.03 9.21 -10.96
N ILE A 180 -18.79 10.48 -11.27
CA ILE A 180 -18.54 11.50 -10.26
C ILE A 180 -19.70 11.68 -9.28
N PHE A 181 -20.93 11.46 -9.74
CA PHE A 181 -22.14 11.48 -8.90
C PHE A 181 -22.40 10.16 -8.18
N LEU A 182 -21.72 9.07 -8.60
CA LEU A 182 -21.82 7.75 -8.00
C LEU A 182 -20.40 7.14 -7.90
N PRO A 183 -19.55 7.65 -6.99
CA PRO A 183 -18.15 7.29 -6.93
C PRO A 183 -17.93 5.81 -6.58
N LEU A 184 -16.82 5.28 -7.06
CA LEU A 184 -16.33 3.93 -6.80
C LEU A 184 -14.91 4.00 -6.27
N ARG A 185 -14.61 3.09 -5.34
CA ARG A 185 -13.25 2.79 -4.92
C ARG A 185 -12.68 1.66 -5.79
N PRO A 186 -11.44 1.74 -6.25
CA PRO A 186 -10.77 0.63 -6.92
C PRO A 186 -10.76 -0.64 -6.06
N ASP A 187 -11.21 -1.76 -6.61
CA ASP A 187 -11.18 -3.07 -5.95
C ASP A 187 -9.87 -3.80 -6.33
N SER A 188 -8.87 -3.64 -5.48
CA SER A 188 -7.56 -4.28 -5.67
C SER A 188 -7.59 -5.79 -5.45
N GLY A 189 -8.52 -6.29 -4.63
CA GLY A 189 -8.71 -7.73 -4.41
C GLY A 189 -9.26 -8.41 -5.66
N ALA A 190 -10.28 -7.81 -6.30
CA ALA A 190 -10.82 -8.33 -7.56
C ALA A 190 -9.78 -8.32 -8.68
N ALA A 191 -8.99 -7.25 -8.79
CA ALA A 191 -7.91 -7.16 -9.78
C ALA A 191 -6.82 -8.22 -9.55
N ARG A 192 -6.48 -8.52 -8.30
CA ARG A 192 -5.54 -9.58 -7.94
C ARG A 192 -6.06 -10.97 -8.32
N ASP A 193 -7.34 -11.23 -8.00
CA ASP A 193 -7.99 -12.49 -8.35
C ASP A 193 -8.05 -12.68 -9.88
N GLU A 194 -8.26 -11.61 -10.63
CA GLU A 194 -8.23 -11.64 -12.09
C GLU A 194 -6.82 -11.89 -12.63
N ALA A 195 -5.80 -11.18 -12.12
CA ALA A 195 -4.41 -11.38 -12.51
C ALA A 195 -3.96 -12.83 -12.29
N ARG A 196 -4.33 -13.41 -11.14
CA ARG A 196 -4.04 -14.82 -10.83
C ARG A 196 -4.70 -15.77 -11.82
N ARG A 197 -5.98 -15.56 -12.14
CA ARG A 197 -6.71 -16.41 -13.11
C ARG A 197 -6.14 -16.32 -14.51
N ALA A 198 -5.68 -15.14 -14.90
CA ALA A 198 -5.09 -14.89 -16.20
C ALA A 198 -3.59 -15.29 -16.30
N GLY A 199 -2.97 -15.73 -15.19
CA GLY A 199 -1.54 -15.98 -15.12
C GLY A 199 -0.68 -14.73 -15.34
N THR A 200 -1.25 -13.54 -15.13
CA THR A 200 -0.57 -12.27 -15.35
C THR A 200 0.35 -11.95 -14.18
N VAL A 201 1.55 -11.45 -14.48
CA VAL A 201 2.49 -11.00 -13.45
C VAL A 201 1.90 -9.80 -12.69
N TRP A 202 1.87 -9.90 -11.36
CA TRP A 202 1.44 -8.79 -10.51
C TRP A 202 2.32 -7.58 -10.73
N PRO A 203 1.74 -6.38 -10.90
CA PRO A 203 2.51 -5.18 -11.12
C PRO A 203 3.35 -4.84 -9.90
N LEU A 204 4.60 -4.54 -10.16
CA LEU A 204 5.56 -4.18 -9.14
C LEU A 204 5.87 -2.69 -9.20
N LEU A 205 6.08 -2.12 -8.03
CA LEU A 205 6.70 -0.82 -7.88
C LEU A 205 8.20 -0.94 -8.17
N SER A 206 8.81 0.20 -8.36
CA SER A 206 10.26 0.29 -8.59
C SER A 206 10.75 1.60 -7.97
N ALA A 207 11.85 1.55 -7.25
CA ALA A 207 12.49 2.77 -6.83
C ALA A 207 12.85 3.63 -8.05
N THR A 208 12.78 4.93 -7.90
CA THR A 208 13.27 5.86 -8.92
C THR A 208 14.79 5.82 -8.99
N ASP A 209 15.38 6.14 -10.15
CA ASP A 209 16.84 6.18 -10.27
C ASP A 209 17.50 7.19 -9.30
N PRO A 210 16.94 8.39 -9.06
CA PRO A 210 17.46 9.25 -7.99
C PRO A 210 17.38 8.60 -6.61
N GLY A 211 16.26 7.96 -6.28
CA GLY A 211 16.09 7.25 -4.99
C GLY A 211 17.10 6.14 -4.80
N ARG A 212 17.36 5.32 -5.85
CA ARG A 212 18.38 4.28 -5.82
C ARG A 212 19.78 4.83 -5.58
N ARG A 213 20.17 5.87 -6.33
CA ARG A 213 21.51 6.48 -6.18
C ARG A 213 21.71 7.05 -4.78
N ALA A 214 20.74 7.82 -4.28
CA ALA A 214 20.81 8.38 -2.95
C ALA A 214 20.91 7.30 -1.85
N ALA A 215 20.13 6.22 -1.99
CA ALA A 215 20.19 5.08 -1.06
C ALA A 215 21.54 4.34 -1.14
N GLU A 216 22.09 4.17 -2.34
CA GLU A 216 23.40 3.53 -2.54
C GLU A 216 24.55 4.34 -1.93
N GLU A 217 24.55 5.66 -2.13
CA GLU A 217 25.50 6.57 -1.50
C GLU A 217 25.42 6.53 0.04
N TYR A 218 24.18 6.56 0.57
CA TYR A 218 23.94 6.44 1.99
C TYR A 218 24.46 5.11 2.55
N LEU A 219 24.11 3.98 1.93
CA LEU A 219 24.53 2.65 2.36
C LEU A 219 26.04 2.44 2.25
N THR A 220 26.67 2.97 1.21
CA THR A 220 28.15 2.92 1.06
C THR A 220 28.82 3.60 2.25
N ARG A 221 28.34 4.75 2.67
CA ARG A 221 28.88 5.50 3.80
C ARG A 221 28.64 4.79 5.14
N VAL A 222 27.40 4.28 5.36
CA VAL A 222 26.96 3.77 6.67
C VAL A 222 27.33 2.31 6.85
N ALA A 223 27.14 1.48 5.84
CA ALA A 223 27.41 0.05 5.93
C ALA A 223 28.88 -0.29 5.68
N GLY A 224 29.59 0.49 4.86
CA GLY A 224 31.03 0.26 4.61
C GLY A 224 31.31 -1.14 4.07
N GLY A 225 30.49 -1.65 3.15
CA GLY A 225 30.59 -2.99 2.57
C GLY A 225 29.98 -4.11 3.42
N ARG A 226 29.52 -3.84 4.63
CA ARG A 226 28.76 -4.81 5.45
C ARG A 226 27.35 -4.99 4.91
N ARG A 227 26.69 -6.09 5.28
CA ARG A 227 25.30 -6.35 4.95
C ARG A 227 24.37 -5.40 5.70
N ALA A 228 23.76 -4.46 5.01
CA ALA A 228 22.81 -3.52 5.60
C ALA A 228 21.51 -4.22 5.99
N ILE A 229 21.13 -4.12 7.26
CA ILE A 229 19.84 -4.60 7.78
C ILE A 229 19.01 -3.37 8.13
N VAL A 230 17.99 -3.09 7.33
CA VAL A 230 17.07 -1.97 7.56
C VAL A 230 15.95 -2.44 8.48
N ILE A 231 15.82 -1.80 9.64
CA ILE A 231 14.83 -2.12 10.67
C ILE A 231 13.80 -0.99 10.73
N THR A 232 12.62 -1.24 10.18
CA THR A 232 11.51 -0.26 10.19
C THR A 232 10.69 -0.43 11.46
N LEU A 233 10.66 0.61 12.27
CA LEU A 233 9.94 0.66 13.56
C LEU A 233 8.63 1.42 13.39
N ARG A 234 7.52 0.71 13.55
CA ARG A 234 6.18 1.30 13.56
C ARG A 234 5.92 2.01 14.88
N ALA A 235 5.47 3.27 14.82
CA ALA A 235 5.10 4.08 15.99
C ALA A 235 3.84 4.91 15.69
N SER A 236 2.69 4.25 15.62
CA SER A 236 1.39 4.87 15.33
C SER A 236 0.64 5.21 16.62
N ALA A 237 0.16 6.44 16.73
CA ALA A 237 -0.73 6.86 17.80
C ALA A 237 -2.13 6.22 17.68
N LEU A 238 -2.57 5.90 16.46
CA LEU A 238 -3.90 5.34 16.19
C LEU A 238 -4.06 3.87 16.63
N SER A 239 -2.96 3.11 16.62
CA SER A 239 -2.97 1.68 16.97
C SER A 239 -1.73 1.32 17.77
N PRO A 240 -1.61 1.81 19.03
CA PRO A 240 -0.38 1.61 19.82
C PRO A 240 -0.03 0.16 20.09
N ARG A 241 -1.04 -0.73 20.21
CA ARG A 241 -0.84 -2.17 20.44
C ARG A 241 -0.09 -2.87 19.31
N ARG A 242 -0.11 -2.28 18.12
CA ARG A 242 0.57 -2.80 16.93
C ARG A 242 1.94 -2.15 16.69
N ASN A 243 2.38 -1.28 17.58
CA ASN A 243 3.69 -0.64 17.45
C ASN A 243 4.82 -1.65 17.70
N SER A 244 5.95 -1.35 17.08
CA SER A 244 7.17 -2.16 17.26
C SER A 244 7.62 -2.16 18.72
N ARG A 245 8.05 -3.31 19.19
CA ARG A 245 8.70 -3.49 20.49
C ARG A 245 10.14 -2.98 20.40
N ILE A 246 10.31 -1.66 20.48
CA ILE A 246 11.58 -0.97 20.17
C ILE A 246 12.76 -1.60 20.92
N ASP A 247 12.60 -1.89 22.21
CA ASP A 247 13.69 -2.48 23.03
C ASP A 247 14.10 -3.86 22.53
N ASP A 248 13.15 -4.68 22.06
CA ASP A 248 13.45 -5.99 21.49
C ASP A 248 14.21 -5.86 20.14
N TRP A 249 13.84 -4.88 19.29
CA TRP A 249 14.53 -4.60 18.04
C TRP A 249 15.93 -4.03 18.29
N VAL A 250 16.09 -3.19 19.27
CA VAL A 250 17.40 -2.66 19.70
C VAL A 250 18.29 -3.77 20.23
N ALA A 251 17.76 -4.63 21.12
CA ALA A 251 18.50 -5.77 21.65
C ALA A 251 18.88 -6.80 20.55
N PHE A 252 18.04 -6.95 19.53
CA PHE A 252 18.39 -7.74 18.34
C PHE A 252 19.55 -7.10 17.58
N ALA A 253 19.45 -5.81 17.26
CA ALA A 253 20.48 -5.09 16.52
C ALA A 253 21.82 -5.06 17.25
N ASP A 254 21.81 -4.91 18.57
CA ASP A 254 23.01 -4.92 19.40
C ASP A 254 23.66 -6.31 19.46
N GLY A 255 22.89 -7.37 19.31
CA GLY A 255 23.38 -8.77 19.26
C GLY A 255 23.92 -9.22 17.90
N LEU A 256 23.84 -8.38 16.85
CA LEU A 256 24.38 -8.71 15.53
C LEU A 256 25.92 -8.61 15.49
N ASP A 257 26.54 -9.49 14.73
CA ASP A 257 27.96 -9.39 14.40
C ASP A 257 28.24 -8.12 13.57
N ARG A 258 28.82 -7.12 14.20
CA ARG A 258 29.11 -5.81 13.61
C ARG A 258 30.21 -5.83 12.55
N THR A 259 30.93 -6.91 12.40
CA THR A 259 31.88 -7.10 11.28
C THR A 259 31.16 -7.50 10.00
N ARG A 260 30.01 -8.14 10.10
CA ARG A 260 29.21 -8.65 8.99
C ARG A 260 28.00 -7.77 8.67
N TYR A 261 27.37 -7.19 9.69
CA TYR A 261 26.09 -6.49 9.57
C TYR A 261 26.16 -5.03 10.00
N ALA A 262 25.40 -4.20 9.30
CA ALA A 262 25.15 -2.80 9.63
C ALA A 262 23.65 -2.61 9.84
N PRO A 263 23.11 -2.64 11.07
CA PRO A 263 21.73 -2.33 11.34
C PRO A 263 21.50 -0.82 11.22
N ILE A 264 20.39 -0.49 10.52
CA ILE A 264 19.96 0.87 10.24
C ILE A 264 18.49 0.96 10.60
N PHE A 265 18.13 1.84 11.50
CA PHE A 265 16.76 2.04 11.92
C PHE A 265 16.04 3.07 11.04
N VAL A 266 14.78 2.79 10.75
CA VAL A 266 13.82 3.76 10.16
C VAL A 266 12.65 3.86 11.12
N HIS A 267 12.41 5.05 11.67
CA HIS A 267 11.36 5.25 12.66
C HIS A 267 10.13 5.89 12.03
N ASP A 268 9.04 5.13 11.92
CA ASP A 268 7.74 5.57 11.37
C ASP A 268 6.83 6.09 12.51
N GLY A 269 7.28 7.15 13.14
CA GLY A 269 6.51 7.91 14.14
C GLY A 269 5.91 9.19 13.56
N PRO A 270 5.16 9.95 14.36
CA PRO A 270 4.64 11.24 13.93
C PRO A 270 5.76 12.17 13.44
N THR A 271 5.52 12.86 12.33
CA THR A 271 6.49 13.80 11.76
C THR A 271 6.85 14.89 12.78
N GLY A 272 8.15 15.11 12.98
CA GLY A 272 8.65 16.10 13.93
C GLY A 272 8.69 15.63 15.41
N ALA A 273 8.21 14.41 15.70
CA ALA A 273 8.38 13.85 17.05
C ALA A 273 9.86 13.51 17.34
N PRO A 274 10.31 13.65 18.59
CA PRO A 274 11.66 13.25 18.96
C PRO A 274 11.84 11.74 18.80
N LEU A 275 13.04 11.33 18.41
CA LEU A 275 13.37 9.91 18.37
C LEU A 275 13.32 9.29 19.76
N PRO A 276 12.85 8.05 19.89
CA PRO A 276 12.91 7.31 21.14
C PRO A 276 14.34 7.25 21.72
N GLU A 277 14.47 7.40 23.03
CA GLU A 277 15.76 7.36 23.73
C GLU A 277 16.52 6.05 23.44
N ALA A 278 15.80 4.94 23.31
CA ALA A 278 16.37 3.64 22.96
C ALA A 278 17.15 3.64 21.62
N LEU A 279 16.92 4.64 20.75
CA LEU A 279 17.66 4.79 19.48
C LEU A 279 18.86 5.75 19.59
N ALA A 280 19.12 6.31 20.77
CA ALA A 280 20.26 7.21 20.97
C ALA A 280 21.60 6.52 20.62
N GLY A 281 22.45 7.21 19.87
CA GLY A 281 23.74 6.70 19.44
C GLY A 281 23.71 5.57 18.39
N ARG A 282 22.55 5.25 17.83
CA ARG A 282 22.38 4.27 16.75
C ARG A 282 22.19 4.95 15.41
N GLU A 283 22.46 4.22 14.34
CA GLU A 283 22.22 4.73 12.99
C GLU A 283 20.70 4.74 12.72
N VAL A 284 20.15 5.93 12.57
CA VAL A 284 18.73 6.17 12.25
C VAL A 284 18.63 6.92 10.93
N CYS A 285 18.04 6.31 9.94
CA CYS A 285 17.82 6.90 8.64
C CYS A 285 16.53 7.73 8.62
N VAL A 286 16.59 8.97 9.08
CA VAL A 286 15.44 9.89 9.11
C VAL A 286 14.93 10.20 7.69
N ALA A 287 15.83 10.31 6.71
CA ALA A 287 15.44 10.58 5.32
C ALA A 287 14.44 9.55 4.78
N ALA A 288 14.58 8.28 5.16
CA ALA A 288 13.65 7.23 4.72
C ALA A 288 12.23 7.38 5.30
N SER A 289 12.05 8.08 6.42
CA SER A 289 10.72 8.38 6.98
C SER A 289 10.02 9.55 6.27
N LEU A 290 10.78 10.36 5.53
CA LEU A 290 10.30 11.59 4.90
C LEU A 290 10.22 11.49 3.37
N ASP A 291 11.06 10.67 2.75
CA ASP A 291 11.16 10.53 1.29
C ASP A 291 10.90 9.07 0.88
N VAL A 292 9.75 8.85 0.26
CA VAL A 292 9.32 7.51 -0.18
C VAL A 292 10.17 6.97 -1.34
N ALA A 293 10.69 7.83 -2.22
CA ALA A 293 11.55 7.41 -3.32
C ALA A 293 12.91 6.93 -2.79
N PHE A 294 13.47 7.67 -1.84
CA PHE A 294 14.67 7.26 -1.12
C PHE A 294 14.41 5.97 -0.32
N ARG A 295 13.29 5.87 0.42
CA ARG A 295 12.89 4.68 1.17
C ARG A 295 12.85 3.44 0.28
N MET A 296 12.21 3.55 -0.88
CA MET A 296 12.10 2.43 -1.80
C MET A 296 13.49 2.01 -2.32
N GLY A 297 14.35 2.98 -2.64
CA GLY A 297 15.75 2.72 -2.98
C GLY A 297 16.53 2.05 -1.85
N LEU A 298 16.30 2.47 -0.61
CA LEU A 298 16.91 1.87 0.57
C LEU A 298 16.49 0.40 0.75
N TYR A 299 15.20 0.10 0.56
CA TYR A 299 14.67 -1.26 0.64
C TYR A 299 15.22 -2.16 -0.49
N GLU A 300 15.30 -1.66 -1.73
CA GLU A 300 15.87 -2.41 -2.85
C GLU A 300 17.37 -2.74 -2.65
N ARG A 301 18.11 -1.86 -2.00
CA ARG A 301 19.57 -1.98 -1.82
C ARG A 301 19.98 -2.61 -0.49
N ALA A 302 19.08 -2.69 0.48
CA ALA A 302 19.34 -3.38 1.74
C ALA A 302 19.57 -4.87 1.52
N TRP A 303 20.47 -5.46 2.29
CA TRP A 303 20.63 -6.91 2.30
C TRP A 303 19.41 -7.61 2.86
N LEU A 304 18.75 -7.01 3.88
CA LEU A 304 17.47 -7.45 4.43
C LEU A 304 16.73 -6.26 5.03
N THR A 305 15.44 -6.19 4.81
CA THR A 305 14.52 -5.25 5.46
C THR A 305 13.65 -6.00 6.44
N MET A 306 13.57 -5.52 7.68
CA MET A 306 12.79 -6.13 8.75
C MET A 306 11.92 -5.07 9.43
N GLY A 307 10.81 -5.49 10.05
CA GLY A 307 9.98 -4.60 10.85
C GLY A 307 8.60 -5.16 11.12
N VAL A 308 7.77 -4.38 11.81
CA VAL A 308 6.36 -4.70 12.03
C VAL A 308 5.52 -4.08 10.92
N LEU A 309 4.48 -4.79 10.48
CA LEU A 309 3.59 -4.35 9.42
C LEU A 309 3.10 -2.91 9.64
N SER A 310 3.50 -2.03 8.76
CA SER A 310 3.12 -0.62 8.68
C SER A 310 2.79 -0.25 7.24
N GLU A 311 2.06 0.84 7.03
CA GLU A 311 1.73 1.29 5.68
C GLU A 311 2.99 1.50 4.82
N PRO A 312 4.05 2.22 5.29
CA PRO A 312 5.25 2.40 4.48
C PRO A 312 6.03 1.11 4.22
N LEU A 313 6.01 0.15 5.17
CA LEU A 313 6.70 -1.13 4.99
C LEU A 313 6.00 -2.04 3.97
N MET A 314 4.69 -1.84 3.73
CA MET A 314 3.97 -2.55 2.66
C MET A 314 4.55 -2.30 1.27
N LEU A 315 5.30 -1.23 1.04
CA LEU A 315 5.99 -0.99 -0.23
C LEU A 315 6.91 -2.15 -0.61
N ALA A 316 7.52 -2.80 0.38
CA ALA A 316 8.37 -3.97 0.18
C ALA A 316 7.64 -5.14 -0.51
N TRP A 317 6.30 -5.24 -0.37
CA TRP A 317 5.51 -6.31 -0.99
C TRP A 317 5.39 -6.15 -2.52
N TYR A 318 5.56 -4.92 -3.00
CA TYR A 318 5.37 -4.57 -4.40
C TYR A 318 6.68 -4.48 -5.18
N ASP A 319 7.79 -5.00 -4.65
CA ASP A 319 9.05 -5.12 -5.38
C ASP A 319 9.71 -6.47 -5.12
N GLU A 320 9.89 -7.26 -6.17
CA GLU A 320 10.50 -8.60 -6.07
C GLU A 320 11.98 -8.59 -5.67
N ARG A 321 12.66 -7.45 -5.79
CA ARG A 321 14.08 -7.29 -5.41
C ARG A 321 14.25 -7.09 -3.92
N VAL A 322 13.22 -6.57 -3.24
CA VAL A 322 13.29 -6.31 -1.80
C VAL A 322 13.29 -7.62 -1.03
N ARG A 323 14.33 -7.85 -0.25
CA ARG A 323 14.43 -8.97 0.69
C ARG A 323 13.81 -8.52 2.01
N TYR A 324 12.75 -9.18 2.46
CA TYR A 324 12.08 -8.73 3.68
C TYR A 324 11.60 -9.84 4.61
N GLN A 325 11.53 -9.49 5.90
CA GLN A 325 10.76 -10.19 6.93
C GLN A 325 9.85 -9.19 7.65
N VAL A 326 8.56 -9.30 7.44
CA VAL A 326 7.56 -8.40 8.04
C VAL A 326 6.78 -9.15 9.10
N PHE A 327 6.90 -8.69 10.34
CA PHE A 327 6.14 -9.21 11.46
C PHE A 327 4.70 -8.72 11.40
N VAL A 328 3.77 -9.65 11.48
CA VAL A 328 2.33 -9.39 11.49
C VAL A 328 1.78 -9.93 12.82
N PRO A 329 1.82 -9.11 13.90
CA PRO A 329 1.24 -9.54 15.17
C PRO A 329 -0.27 -9.68 15.00
N ILE A 330 -0.77 -10.90 15.24
CA ILE A 330 -2.19 -11.16 15.37
C ILE A 330 -2.46 -11.30 16.86
N ASP A 331 -3.19 -10.34 17.40
CA ASP A 331 -3.78 -10.44 18.72
C ASP A 331 -5.20 -11.00 18.54
N GLU A 332 -5.53 -12.08 19.26
CA GLU A 332 -6.90 -12.65 19.24
C GLU A 332 -7.95 -11.60 19.68
N ALA A 333 -7.53 -10.58 20.43
CA ALA A 333 -8.36 -9.46 20.82
C ALA A 333 -8.49 -8.38 19.74
N ASP A 334 -7.61 -8.35 18.73
CA ASP A 334 -7.61 -7.37 17.61
C ASP A 334 -7.84 -8.07 16.26
N ASP A 335 -9.06 -8.54 16.06
CA ASP A 335 -9.55 -9.17 14.84
C ASP A 335 -9.50 -8.22 13.59
N VAL A 336 -9.21 -6.93 13.81
CA VAL A 336 -9.25 -5.90 12.75
C VAL A 336 -8.15 -6.13 11.72
N THR A 337 -6.93 -6.46 12.13
CA THR A 337 -5.79 -6.65 11.21
C THR A 337 -5.94 -7.92 10.39
N ALA A 338 -6.32 -9.03 11.03
CA ALA A 338 -6.54 -10.29 10.34
C ALA A 338 -7.68 -10.14 9.31
N ARG A 339 -8.80 -9.54 9.71
CA ARG A 339 -9.93 -9.28 8.80
C ARG A 339 -9.56 -8.34 7.66
N ALA A 340 -8.83 -7.26 7.93
CA ALA A 340 -8.41 -6.34 6.88
C ALA A 340 -7.54 -7.04 5.83
N LEU A 341 -6.61 -7.89 6.26
CA LEU A 341 -5.78 -8.67 5.35
C LEU A 341 -6.59 -9.74 4.59
N GLU A 342 -7.51 -10.45 5.26
CA GLU A 342 -8.42 -11.40 4.59
C GLU A 342 -9.34 -10.71 3.59
N ASP A 343 -9.89 -9.53 3.92
CA ASP A 343 -10.73 -8.72 3.03
C ASP A 343 -9.95 -8.24 1.80
N GLN A 344 -8.65 -7.99 1.96
CA GLN A 344 -7.74 -7.71 0.86
C GLN A 344 -7.31 -8.99 0.09
N GLY A 345 -7.78 -10.18 0.51
CA GLY A 345 -7.50 -11.45 -0.15
C GLY A 345 -6.21 -12.14 0.29
N HIS A 346 -5.57 -11.68 1.37
CA HIS A 346 -4.40 -12.34 1.93
C HIS A 346 -4.80 -13.55 2.78
N ARG A 347 -3.96 -14.59 2.74
CA ARG A 347 -4.14 -15.78 3.56
C ARG A 347 -3.40 -15.60 4.89
N ILE A 348 -4.13 -15.68 6.00
CA ILE A 348 -3.52 -15.66 7.33
C ILE A 348 -2.58 -16.87 7.50
N GLY A 349 -1.39 -16.63 8.02
CA GLY A 349 -0.34 -17.64 8.19
C GLY A 349 0.48 -17.95 6.93
N GLY A 350 0.15 -17.33 5.79
CA GLY A 350 0.88 -17.46 4.53
C GLY A 350 1.67 -16.20 4.17
N ASP A 351 2.53 -16.32 3.18
CA ASP A 351 3.21 -15.18 2.57
C ASP A 351 2.29 -14.46 1.55
N ILE A 352 2.73 -13.29 1.08
CA ILE A 352 2.07 -12.61 -0.02
C ILE A 352 2.10 -13.51 -1.26
N GLU A 353 1.00 -13.57 -2.00
CA GLU A 353 0.80 -14.51 -3.11
C GLU A 353 1.92 -14.50 -4.17
N PHE A 354 2.57 -13.34 -4.36
CA PHE A 354 3.67 -13.17 -5.33
C PHE A 354 5.05 -13.12 -4.66
N ALA A 355 5.13 -13.48 -3.38
CA ALA A 355 6.37 -13.43 -2.62
C ALA A 355 7.45 -14.32 -3.22
N ARG A 356 8.66 -13.78 -3.28
CA ARG A 356 9.86 -14.52 -3.64
C ARG A 356 10.40 -15.29 -2.42
N PRO A 357 11.28 -16.28 -2.59
CA PRO A 357 11.84 -17.04 -1.47
C PRO A 357 12.50 -16.19 -0.37
N TRP A 358 12.93 -14.97 -0.71
CA TRP A 358 13.53 -14.01 0.21
C TRP A 358 12.54 -12.99 0.79
N GLN A 359 11.24 -13.25 0.64
CA GLN A 359 10.16 -12.39 1.10
C GLN A 359 9.26 -13.20 2.03
N GLN A 360 9.11 -12.76 3.28
CA GLN A 360 8.41 -13.52 4.30
C GLN A 360 7.55 -12.65 5.20
N LEU A 361 6.31 -13.11 5.48
CA LEU A 361 5.49 -12.63 6.58
C LEU A 361 5.68 -13.52 7.80
N VAL A 362 6.01 -12.92 8.93
CA VAL A 362 6.19 -13.59 10.22
C VAL A 362 4.95 -13.33 11.07
N TRP A 363 4.05 -14.28 11.14
CA TRP A 363 2.77 -14.19 11.86
C TRP A 363 2.95 -14.39 13.37
N LYS A 364 3.75 -13.52 13.96
CA LYS A 364 4.08 -13.52 15.40
C LYS A 364 4.30 -12.10 15.89
N THR A 365 4.13 -11.93 17.20
CA THR A 365 4.60 -10.72 17.88
C THR A 365 6.12 -10.64 17.79
N ASP A 366 6.64 -9.43 17.57
CA ASP A 366 8.04 -9.09 17.39
C ASP A 366 8.83 -9.08 18.71
N THR A 367 8.78 -10.21 19.45
CA THR A 367 9.64 -10.42 20.60
C THR A 367 11.08 -10.70 20.17
N LEU A 368 12.08 -10.39 21.01
CA LEU A 368 13.49 -10.63 20.71
C LEU A 368 13.76 -12.06 20.26
N THR A 369 13.13 -13.05 20.91
CA THR A 369 13.27 -14.47 20.54
C THR A 369 12.69 -14.73 19.14
N ALA A 370 11.50 -14.18 18.84
CA ALA A 370 10.88 -14.36 17.53
C ALA A 370 11.69 -13.67 16.42
N ILE A 371 12.22 -12.47 16.67
CA ILE A 371 13.06 -11.72 15.74
C ILE A 371 14.34 -12.51 15.42
N ARG A 372 15.06 -12.99 16.45
CA ARG A 372 16.28 -13.78 16.28
C ARG A 372 16.05 -15.08 15.50
N LEU A 373 14.97 -15.79 15.81
CA LEU A 373 14.64 -17.03 15.11
C LEU A 373 14.32 -16.77 13.63
N ALA A 374 13.48 -15.78 13.36
CA ALA A 374 13.12 -15.41 12.00
C ALA A 374 14.36 -14.98 11.21
N PHE A 375 15.21 -14.13 11.79
CA PHE A 375 16.45 -13.69 11.19
C PHE A 375 17.36 -14.86 10.84
N ALA A 376 17.61 -15.78 11.77
CA ALA A 376 18.49 -16.94 11.54
C ALA A 376 18.00 -17.82 10.36
N VAL A 377 16.68 -18.03 10.26
CA VAL A 377 16.08 -18.76 9.13
C VAL A 377 16.30 -18.03 7.81
N MET A 378 16.07 -16.72 7.78
CA MET A 378 16.25 -15.92 6.56
C MET A 378 17.72 -15.76 6.20
N GLU A 379 18.61 -15.58 7.17
CA GLU A 379 20.06 -15.51 6.95
C GLU A 379 20.58 -16.78 6.26
N ALA A 380 20.19 -17.96 6.75
CA ALA A 380 20.56 -19.23 6.15
C ALA A 380 20.04 -19.33 4.69
N ARG A 381 18.78 -18.92 4.47
CA ARG A 381 18.14 -18.92 3.15
C ARG A 381 18.85 -17.99 2.18
N LEU A 382 19.12 -16.75 2.57
CA LEU A 382 19.80 -15.76 1.73
C LEU A 382 21.24 -16.19 1.43
N THR A 383 21.94 -16.78 2.41
CA THR A 383 23.31 -17.30 2.21
C THR A 383 23.32 -18.45 1.19
N ALA A 384 22.33 -19.33 1.23
CA ALA A 384 22.19 -20.40 0.24
C ALA A 384 21.90 -19.85 -1.17
N ILE A 385 21.02 -18.86 -1.29
CA ILE A 385 20.72 -18.20 -2.57
C ILE A 385 21.97 -17.54 -3.14
N GLU A 386 22.70 -16.76 -2.35
CA GLU A 386 23.94 -16.09 -2.75
C GLU A 386 25.06 -17.09 -3.15
N ALA A 387 25.07 -18.27 -2.54
CA ALA A 387 26.01 -19.33 -2.91
C ALA A 387 25.67 -19.89 -4.31
N VAL A 388 24.41 -20.13 -4.59
CA VAL A 388 23.94 -20.59 -5.91
C VAL A 388 24.21 -19.54 -6.99
N GLU A 389 23.90 -18.26 -6.73
CA GLU A 389 24.16 -17.16 -7.66
C GLU A 389 25.65 -17.03 -8.03
N ARG A 390 26.56 -17.25 -7.08
CA ARG A 390 28.02 -17.21 -7.30
C ARG A 390 28.52 -18.39 -8.13
N THR A 391 27.85 -19.55 -8.05
CA THR A 391 28.25 -20.77 -8.78
C THR A 391 27.57 -20.90 -10.13
N ALA A 392 26.50 -20.14 -10.37
CA ALA A 392 25.85 -20.11 -11.69
C ALA A 392 26.83 -19.51 -12.71
N PRO A 393 27.12 -20.20 -13.85
CA PRO A 393 27.92 -19.62 -14.92
C PRO A 393 27.24 -18.34 -15.38
N ALA A 394 28.02 -17.27 -15.57
CA ALA A 394 27.53 -16.01 -16.11
C ALA A 394 26.78 -16.34 -17.41
N ALA A 395 25.43 -16.36 -17.32
CA ALA A 395 24.58 -16.56 -18.50
C ALA A 395 24.95 -15.43 -19.45
N SER A 396 25.51 -15.81 -20.60
CA SER A 396 26.02 -14.92 -21.62
C SER A 396 24.99 -13.84 -21.90
N ALA A 397 25.37 -12.60 -21.63
CA ALA A 397 24.75 -11.44 -22.23
C ALA A 397 24.93 -11.57 -23.76
N ARG A 398 24.02 -12.24 -24.41
CA ARG A 398 23.82 -12.24 -25.89
C ARG A 398 22.32 -12.26 -26.12
N ASP A 399 21.89 -11.15 -26.55
CA ASP A 399 20.84 -10.70 -27.47
C ASP A 399 20.04 -9.55 -26.92
#